data_428fdd125577a03f6ddbe03b4ee885ec
#
_entry.id   428fdd125577a03f6ddbe03b4ee885ec
#
_cell.length_a   1.000
_cell.length_b   1.000
_cell.length_c   1.000
_cell.angle_alpha   90.00
_cell.angle_beta   90.00
_cell.angle_gamma   90.00
#
_symmetry.space_group_name_H-M   'P 1'
#
loop_
_entity.id
_entity.type
_entity.pdbx_description
1 polymer ?
#
loop_
_entity_poly.entity_id
_entity_poly.type
_entity_poly.pdbx_seq_one_letter_code
_entity_poly.pdbx_strand_id
1 'polypeptide(L)'
;RMFTNAESNGRFHTDWLNMIYPRLKVARDLLTDDGAIFISIGDDEGANLQKVCDEIFGEKNFIADICHKHRASVSNDRIISENHNHLLFYSKNINVLFSNHKQIGEDPVLEGFNQEDQKGKYKLTPVDGPGGAKKGNPHYEFLGVTGYWRYSKETMQSKYDQGLIVRTPNGLQ
;
A
#
# COMPACT_ATOMS: atom_id res chain seq x y z
N ARG A 1 -9.77 -33.53 -26.11
CA ARG A 1 -8.53 -33.12 -26.77
C ARG A 1 -8.16 -31.75 -26.24
N MET A 2 -7.04 -31.63 -25.57
CA MET A 2 -6.49 -30.31 -25.20
C MET A 2 -5.88 -29.67 -26.44
N PHE A 3 -6.27 -28.43 -26.74
CA PHE A 3 -5.63 -27.62 -27.75
C PHE A 3 -4.71 -26.62 -27.07
N THR A 4 -3.52 -26.43 -27.60
CA THR A 4 -2.60 -25.40 -27.15
C THR A 4 -3.10 -24.05 -27.68
N ASN A 5 -3.31 -23.08 -26.80
CA ASN A 5 -3.61 -21.71 -27.18
C ASN A 5 -2.27 -21.01 -27.51
N ALA A 6 -1.94 -20.87 -28.77
CA ALA A 6 -0.67 -20.28 -29.22
C ALA A 6 -0.86 -18.80 -29.55
N GLU A 7 0.15 -17.96 -29.26
CA GLU A 7 0.14 -16.51 -29.56
C GLU A 7 -0.12 -16.21 -31.07
N SER A 8 0.27 -17.11 -31.94
CA SER A 8 -0.01 -17.00 -33.39
C SER A 8 -1.49 -17.18 -33.75
N ASN A 9 -2.33 -17.58 -32.78
CA ASN A 9 -3.76 -17.69 -32.98
C ASN A 9 -4.40 -16.28 -32.83
N GLY A 10 -5.04 -15.79 -33.89
CA GLY A 10 -5.76 -14.49 -33.84
C GLY A 10 -6.89 -14.40 -32.80
N ARG A 11 -7.16 -15.50 -32.08
CA ARG A 11 -8.13 -15.57 -30.95
C ARG A 11 -7.46 -15.85 -29.61
N PHE A 12 -6.16 -15.68 -29.49
CA PHE A 12 -5.39 -16.01 -28.30
C PHE A 12 -6.03 -15.47 -27.02
N HIS A 13 -6.25 -14.17 -26.95
CA HIS A 13 -6.90 -13.52 -25.78
C HIS A 13 -8.36 -13.93 -25.63
N THR A 14 -9.09 -14.07 -26.75
CA THR A 14 -10.53 -14.45 -26.70
C THR A 14 -10.72 -15.86 -26.14
N ASP A 15 -9.90 -16.81 -26.56
CA ASP A 15 -9.99 -18.20 -26.08
C ASP A 15 -9.65 -18.28 -24.60
N TRP A 16 -8.66 -17.51 -24.15
CA TRP A 16 -8.33 -17.40 -22.73
C TRP A 16 -9.46 -16.76 -21.92
N LEU A 17 -10.02 -15.65 -22.41
CA LEU A 17 -11.15 -14.96 -21.76
C LEU A 17 -12.38 -15.86 -21.63
N ASN A 18 -12.74 -16.59 -22.67
CA ASN A 18 -13.85 -17.55 -22.66
C ASN A 18 -13.64 -18.66 -21.63
N MET A 19 -12.40 -19.04 -21.37
CA MET A 19 -12.04 -20.05 -20.39
C MET A 19 -12.12 -19.50 -18.95
N ILE A 20 -11.61 -18.27 -18.70
CA ILE A 20 -11.47 -17.72 -17.36
C ILE A 20 -12.78 -17.09 -16.84
N TYR A 21 -13.56 -16.44 -17.71
CA TYR A 21 -14.77 -15.72 -17.35
C TYR A 21 -15.78 -16.57 -16.53
N PRO A 22 -16.21 -17.75 -16.98
CA PRO A 22 -17.17 -18.55 -16.23
C PRO A 22 -16.59 -19.04 -14.90
N ARG A 23 -15.29 -19.27 -14.83
CA ARG A 23 -14.62 -19.67 -13.58
C ARG A 23 -14.64 -18.55 -12.53
N LEU A 24 -14.40 -17.32 -12.95
CA LEU A 24 -14.45 -16.15 -12.07
C LEU A 24 -15.87 -15.89 -11.56
N LYS A 25 -16.91 -16.11 -12.39
CA LYS A 25 -18.30 -16.02 -11.94
C LYS A 25 -18.59 -17.02 -10.83
N VAL A 26 -18.21 -18.28 -11.02
CA VAL A 26 -18.39 -19.30 -9.99
C VAL A 26 -17.56 -18.97 -8.74
N ALA A 27 -16.31 -18.51 -8.91
CA ALA A 27 -15.48 -18.09 -7.79
C ALA A 27 -16.13 -16.98 -6.96
N ARG A 28 -16.70 -15.96 -7.63
CA ARG A 28 -17.46 -14.89 -6.97
C ARG A 28 -18.66 -15.41 -6.17
N ASP A 29 -19.41 -16.36 -6.72
CA ASP A 29 -20.59 -16.92 -6.07
C ASP A 29 -20.22 -17.77 -4.84
N LEU A 30 -19.03 -18.37 -4.83
CA LEU A 30 -18.51 -19.14 -3.69
C LEU A 30 -18.00 -18.27 -2.54
N LEU A 31 -17.71 -16.99 -2.76
CA LEU A 31 -17.25 -16.09 -1.70
C LEU A 31 -18.40 -15.74 -0.75
N THR A 32 -18.07 -15.63 0.54
CA THR A 32 -18.92 -14.95 1.54
C THR A 32 -19.02 -13.47 1.23
N ASP A 33 -19.98 -12.75 1.84
CA ASP A 33 -20.16 -11.32 1.54
C ASP A 33 -18.96 -10.45 1.95
N ASP A 34 -18.21 -10.86 2.98
CA ASP A 34 -16.93 -10.29 3.39
C ASP A 34 -15.73 -11.00 2.74
N GLY A 35 -15.98 -11.89 1.80
CA GLY A 35 -14.95 -12.66 1.10
C GLY A 35 -14.14 -11.82 0.12
N ALA A 36 -12.93 -12.28 -0.12
CA ALA A 36 -11.99 -11.66 -1.06
C ALA A 36 -11.31 -12.71 -1.92
N ILE A 37 -10.84 -12.31 -3.10
CA ILE A 37 -10.11 -13.15 -4.05
C ILE A 37 -8.80 -12.49 -4.44
N PHE A 38 -7.74 -13.30 -4.51
CA PHE A 38 -6.45 -12.94 -5.05
C PHE A 38 -6.20 -13.74 -6.31
N ILE A 39 -5.88 -13.06 -7.41
CA ILE A 39 -5.69 -13.69 -8.71
C ILE A 39 -4.32 -13.31 -9.24
N SER A 40 -3.41 -14.29 -9.30
CA SER A 40 -2.06 -14.07 -9.86
C SER A 40 -2.09 -14.20 -11.37
N ILE A 41 -1.43 -13.24 -12.06
CA ILE A 41 -1.36 -13.17 -13.50
C ILE A 41 -0.04 -12.53 -13.96
N GLY A 42 0.46 -12.92 -15.13
CA GLY A 42 1.56 -12.22 -15.81
C GLY A 42 1.09 -10.98 -16.58
N ASP A 43 2.05 -10.27 -17.16
CA ASP A 43 1.81 -9.05 -17.94
C ASP A 43 0.92 -9.29 -19.15
N ASP A 44 0.99 -10.47 -19.76
CA ASP A 44 0.33 -10.80 -21.03
C ASP A 44 -1.20 -10.62 -20.98
N GLU A 45 -1.83 -11.04 -19.88
CA GLU A 45 -3.28 -11.04 -19.71
C GLU A 45 -3.76 -10.17 -18.52
N GLY A 46 -2.86 -9.48 -17.84
CA GLY A 46 -3.18 -8.69 -16.64
C GLY A 46 -4.27 -7.66 -16.89
N ALA A 47 -4.15 -6.87 -17.97
CA ALA A 47 -5.15 -5.86 -18.33
C ALA A 47 -6.51 -6.46 -18.74
N ASN A 48 -6.52 -7.60 -19.42
CA ASN A 48 -7.74 -8.31 -19.80
C ASN A 48 -8.42 -8.92 -18.57
N LEU A 49 -7.64 -9.50 -17.67
CA LEU A 49 -8.14 -10.05 -16.41
C LEU A 49 -8.80 -8.98 -15.57
N GLN A 50 -8.17 -7.81 -15.43
CA GLN A 50 -8.72 -6.70 -14.65
C GLN A 50 -10.09 -6.29 -15.17
N LYS A 51 -10.25 -6.08 -16.50
CA LYS A 51 -11.54 -5.74 -17.10
C LYS A 51 -12.62 -6.78 -16.83
N VAL A 52 -12.29 -8.05 -16.91
CA VAL A 52 -13.22 -9.14 -16.62
C VAL A 52 -13.60 -9.16 -15.13
N CYS A 53 -12.64 -8.93 -14.25
CA CYS A 53 -12.89 -8.83 -12.83
C CYS A 53 -13.76 -7.60 -12.48
N ASP A 54 -13.54 -6.46 -13.12
CA ASP A 54 -14.37 -5.26 -12.96
C ASP A 54 -15.82 -5.53 -13.36
N GLU A 55 -16.03 -6.28 -14.44
CA GLU A 55 -17.40 -6.68 -14.87
C GLU A 55 -18.05 -7.65 -13.87
N ILE A 56 -17.30 -8.64 -13.38
CA ILE A 56 -17.85 -9.72 -12.55
C ILE A 56 -17.99 -9.27 -11.09
N PHE A 57 -16.97 -8.68 -10.50
CA PHE A 57 -16.95 -8.26 -9.09
C PHE A 57 -17.45 -6.82 -8.90
N GLY A 58 -17.36 -5.98 -9.94
CA GLY A 58 -17.60 -4.54 -9.93
C GLY A 58 -16.34 -3.73 -9.62
N GLU A 59 -16.08 -2.67 -10.39
CA GLU A 59 -14.91 -1.78 -10.21
C GLU A 59 -14.74 -1.29 -8.77
N LYS A 60 -15.85 -0.94 -8.11
CA LYS A 60 -15.84 -0.46 -6.70
C LYS A 60 -15.32 -1.49 -5.70
N ASN A 61 -15.27 -2.76 -6.06
CA ASN A 61 -14.80 -3.85 -5.24
C ASN A 61 -13.34 -4.23 -5.53
N PHE A 62 -12.69 -3.52 -6.47
CA PHE A 62 -11.25 -3.59 -6.66
C PHE A 62 -10.53 -2.97 -5.46
N ILE A 63 -9.55 -3.67 -4.90
CA ILE A 63 -8.80 -3.23 -3.72
C ILE A 63 -7.40 -2.83 -4.12
N ALA A 64 -6.67 -3.69 -4.83
CA ALA A 64 -5.28 -3.42 -5.22
C ALA A 64 -4.81 -4.31 -6.37
N ASP A 65 -3.83 -3.82 -7.12
CA ASP A 65 -2.91 -4.61 -7.92
C ASP A 65 -1.56 -4.65 -7.18
N ILE A 66 -1.20 -5.83 -6.69
CA ILE A 66 0.00 -6.04 -5.90
C ILE A 66 1.09 -6.60 -6.79
N CYS A 67 2.20 -5.87 -6.92
CA CYS A 67 3.38 -6.36 -7.61
C CYS A 67 4.09 -7.42 -6.76
N HIS A 68 3.97 -8.68 -7.16
CA HIS A 68 4.54 -9.82 -6.46
C HIS A 68 5.84 -10.28 -7.14
N LYS A 69 6.98 -10.04 -6.49
CA LYS A 69 8.28 -10.51 -6.96
C LYS A 69 8.38 -12.02 -6.84
N HIS A 70 8.47 -12.73 -7.97
CA HIS A 70 8.58 -14.19 -7.97
C HIS A 70 9.99 -14.72 -8.31
N ARG A 71 10.87 -13.88 -8.90
CA ARG A 71 12.26 -14.25 -9.25
C ARG A 71 13.25 -13.28 -8.65
N ALA A 72 14.34 -13.81 -8.11
CA ALA A 72 15.46 -13.01 -7.61
C ALA A 72 16.54 -12.79 -8.70
N SER A 73 16.63 -13.69 -9.69
CA SER A 73 17.67 -13.65 -10.74
C SER A 73 17.26 -12.79 -11.92
N VAL A 74 18.21 -12.03 -12.44
CA VAL A 74 18.08 -11.30 -13.71
C VAL A 74 18.20 -12.31 -14.86
N SER A 75 17.30 -12.23 -15.83
CA SER A 75 17.40 -12.96 -17.09
C SER A 75 18.09 -12.06 -18.12
N ASN A 76 19.08 -12.58 -18.84
CA ASN A 76 19.81 -11.82 -19.86
C ASN A 76 19.19 -11.95 -21.26
N ASP A 77 18.02 -12.55 -21.37
CA ASP A 77 17.29 -12.81 -22.61
C ASP A 77 16.39 -11.66 -23.05
N ARG A 78 16.17 -10.66 -22.19
CA ARG A 78 15.33 -9.48 -22.43
C ARG A 78 16.03 -8.19 -21.97
N ILE A 79 15.63 -7.05 -22.54
CA ILE A 79 16.12 -5.71 -22.16
C ILE A 79 15.75 -5.42 -20.69
N ILE A 80 14.55 -5.82 -20.25
CA ILE A 80 14.09 -5.74 -18.88
C ILE A 80 13.68 -7.14 -18.45
N SER A 81 14.27 -7.62 -17.34
CA SER A 81 13.93 -8.94 -16.80
C SER A 81 12.53 -8.93 -16.19
N GLU A 82 11.74 -9.91 -16.61
CA GLU A 82 10.43 -10.19 -16.03
C GLU A 82 10.63 -10.99 -14.74
N ASN A 83 10.47 -10.35 -13.60
CA ASN A 83 10.74 -10.93 -12.28
C ASN A 83 9.59 -10.77 -11.29
N HIS A 84 8.42 -10.31 -11.76
CA HIS A 84 7.22 -10.13 -10.94
C HIS A 84 5.98 -10.63 -11.67
N ASN A 85 4.93 -10.85 -10.91
CA ASN A 85 3.58 -11.07 -11.37
C ASN A 85 2.67 -10.02 -10.74
N HIS A 86 1.57 -9.74 -11.39
CA HIS A 86 0.45 -9.02 -10.80
C HIS A 86 -0.36 -9.95 -9.90
N LEU A 87 -0.81 -9.43 -8.77
CA LEU A 87 -1.75 -10.11 -7.89
C LEU A 87 -2.95 -9.19 -7.71
N LEU A 88 -3.98 -9.39 -8.54
CA LEU A 88 -5.20 -8.62 -8.48
C LEU A 88 -6.01 -9.02 -7.25
N PHE A 89 -6.40 -8.03 -6.45
CA PHE A 89 -7.13 -8.21 -5.21
C PHE A 89 -8.51 -7.56 -5.31
N TYR A 90 -9.55 -8.39 -5.26
CA TYR A 90 -10.96 -7.98 -5.29
C TYR A 90 -11.70 -8.51 -4.07
N SER A 91 -12.70 -7.76 -3.59
CA SER A 91 -13.69 -8.24 -2.63
C SER A 91 -15.00 -8.59 -3.33
N LYS A 92 -15.84 -9.41 -2.67
CA LYS A 92 -17.24 -9.57 -3.09
C LYS A 92 -18.03 -8.31 -2.78
N ASN A 93 -17.82 -7.71 -1.60
CA ASN A 93 -18.40 -6.43 -1.18
C ASN A 93 -17.41 -5.68 -0.29
N ILE A 94 -16.82 -4.61 -0.81
CA ILE A 94 -15.77 -3.85 -0.14
C ILE A 94 -16.24 -3.22 1.18
N ASN A 95 -17.50 -2.80 1.28
CA ASN A 95 -18.02 -2.19 2.50
C ASN A 95 -18.14 -3.23 3.62
N VAL A 96 -18.58 -4.44 3.30
CA VAL A 96 -18.68 -5.54 4.28
C VAL A 96 -17.27 -6.00 4.69
N LEU A 97 -16.36 -6.16 3.73
CA LEU A 97 -14.98 -6.52 4.01
C LEU A 97 -14.33 -5.54 5.00
N PHE A 98 -14.41 -4.23 4.74
CA PHE A 98 -13.81 -3.21 5.60
C PHE A 98 -14.53 -3.01 6.94
N SER A 99 -15.80 -3.36 7.05
CA SER A 99 -16.49 -3.34 8.34
C SER A 99 -16.00 -4.45 9.27
N ASN A 100 -15.66 -5.61 8.70
CA ASN A 100 -15.20 -6.77 9.44
C ASN A 100 -13.67 -6.80 9.63
N HIS A 101 -12.91 -6.22 8.66
CA HIS A 101 -11.45 -6.22 8.63
C HIS A 101 -10.94 -4.80 8.41
N LYS A 102 -10.78 -4.05 9.50
CA LYS A 102 -10.40 -2.62 9.44
C LYS A 102 -8.98 -2.37 8.94
N GLN A 103 -8.10 -3.35 8.99
CA GLN A 103 -6.71 -3.21 8.57
C GLN A 103 -6.20 -4.52 7.98
N ILE A 104 -5.76 -4.47 6.72
CA ILE A 104 -5.04 -5.57 6.06
C ILE A 104 -3.59 -5.09 5.92
N GLY A 105 -2.69 -5.62 6.72
CA GLY A 105 -1.28 -5.22 6.74
C GLY A 105 -0.51 -5.91 7.87
N GLU A 106 0.78 -5.68 7.89
CA GLU A 106 1.62 -6.13 9.01
C GLU A 106 1.32 -5.32 10.27
N ASP A 107 1.48 -5.95 11.41
CA ASP A 107 1.44 -5.25 12.68
C ASP A 107 2.50 -4.13 12.69
N PRO A 108 2.18 -2.95 13.22
CA PRO A 108 3.12 -1.85 13.25
C PRO A 108 4.38 -2.25 14.02
N VAL A 109 5.55 -2.04 13.42
CA VAL A 109 6.83 -2.23 14.11
C VAL A 109 6.96 -1.18 15.19
N LEU A 110 6.81 -1.60 16.44
CA LEU A 110 6.86 -0.73 17.63
C LEU A 110 8.29 -0.57 18.20
N GLU A 111 9.31 -0.94 17.44
CA GLU A 111 10.70 -0.72 17.85
C GLU A 111 10.98 0.78 18.01
N GLY A 112 11.53 1.15 19.16
CA GLY A 112 11.76 2.56 19.53
C GLY A 112 10.55 3.31 20.07
N PHE A 113 9.36 2.70 20.12
CA PHE A 113 8.17 3.25 20.79
C PHE A 113 8.23 2.94 22.28
N ASN A 114 9.02 3.73 23.02
CA ASN A 114 9.36 3.51 24.43
C ASN A 114 8.57 4.39 25.40
N GLN A 115 7.65 5.19 24.89
CA GLN A 115 6.71 6.00 25.69
C GLN A 115 5.30 5.42 25.53
N GLU A 116 4.44 5.67 26.52
CA GLU A 116 3.05 5.23 26.51
C GLU A 116 2.14 6.27 27.16
N ASP A 117 0.99 6.51 26.57
CA ASP A 117 -0.07 7.35 27.12
C ASP A 117 -1.45 6.67 26.96
N GLN A 118 -2.54 7.40 27.25
CA GLN A 118 -3.90 6.87 27.11
C GLN A 118 -4.29 6.47 25.66
N LYS A 119 -3.55 6.95 24.65
CA LYS A 119 -3.78 6.67 23.23
C LYS A 119 -2.93 5.50 22.73
N GLY A 120 -1.95 5.03 23.53
CA GLY A 120 -1.07 3.92 23.21
C GLY A 120 0.41 4.26 23.22
N LYS A 121 1.22 3.37 22.65
CA LYS A 121 2.68 3.54 22.60
C LYS A 121 3.09 4.56 21.54
N TYR A 122 4.02 5.43 21.90
CA TYR A 122 4.59 6.42 21.00
C TYR A 122 6.11 6.56 21.19
N LYS A 123 6.75 7.21 20.21
CA LYS A 123 8.17 7.60 20.31
C LYS A 123 8.30 9.10 20.14
N LEU A 124 9.22 9.67 20.89
CA LEU A 124 9.61 11.06 20.71
C LEU A 124 10.50 11.19 19.48
N THR A 125 10.24 12.21 18.66
CA THR A 125 11.04 12.50 17.46
C THR A 125 11.52 13.94 17.51
N PRO A 126 12.76 14.24 17.07
CA PRO A 126 13.26 15.62 17.05
C PRO A 126 12.36 16.55 16.23
N VAL A 127 12.12 17.77 16.74
CA VAL A 127 11.35 18.81 16.02
C VAL A 127 12.23 19.76 15.23
N ASP A 128 13.54 19.49 15.17
CA ASP A 128 14.48 20.24 14.34
C ASP A 128 14.14 20.13 12.85
N GLY A 129 14.43 21.18 12.11
CA GLY A 129 14.22 21.32 10.67
C GLY A 129 15.36 20.65 9.89
N PRO A 130 15.14 19.47 9.27
CA PRO A 130 16.19 18.78 8.54
C PRO A 130 16.72 19.64 7.38
N GLY A 131 18.03 19.78 7.29
CA GLY A 131 18.71 20.64 6.29
C GLY A 131 18.82 22.12 6.66
N GLY A 132 18.32 22.51 7.83
CA GLY A 132 18.53 23.85 8.39
C GLY A 132 18.16 25.00 7.43
N ALA A 133 19.02 26.01 7.38
CA ALA A 133 18.85 27.17 6.50
C ALA A 133 18.71 26.82 5.00
N LYS A 134 19.38 25.76 4.53
CA LYS A 134 19.34 25.35 3.11
C LYS A 134 17.94 24.98 2.62
N LYS A 135 17.06 24.53 3.54
CA LYS A 135 15.67 24.19 3.25
C LYS A 135 14.67 25.27 3.68
N GLY A 136 15.14 26.45 4.05
CA GLY A 136 14.27 27.56 4.47
C GLY A 136 13.61 27.33 5.83
N ASN A 137 14.15 26.45 6.67
CA ASN A 137 13.62 26.25 8.00
C ASN A 137 13.81 27.49 8.86
N PRO A 138 12.81 27.93 9.65
CA PRO A 138 12.93 29.09 10.52
C PRO A 138 13.95 28.84 11.63
N HIS A 139 14.74 29.88 11.94
CA HIS A 139 15.76 29.84 12.98
C HIS A 139 15.38 30.78 14.13
N TYR A 140 15.18 30.20 15.30
CA TYR A 140 14.83 30.98 16.51
C TYR A 140 15.12 30.18 17.80
N GLU A 141 15.08 30.89 18.92
CA GLU A 141 15.15 30.29 20.24
C GLU A 141 13.76 29.88 20.70
N PHE A 142 13.61 28.65 21.20
CA PHE A 142 12.41 28.12 21.82
C PHE A 142 12.75 27.25 23.05
N LEU A 143 12.14 27.57 24.20
CA LEU A 143 12.40 26.92 25.50
C LEU A 143 13.89 26.84 25.87
N GLY A 144 14.67 27.88 25.54
CA GLY A 144 16.10 27.93 25.81
C GLY A 144 16.98 27.07 24.87
N VAL A 145 16.42 26.62 23.75
CA VAL A 145 17.16 25.93 22.69
C VAL A 145 17.09 26.72 21.42
N THR A 146 18.24 27.10 20.86
CA THR A 146 18.35 27.80 19.59
C THR A 146 18.63 26.81 18.48
N GLY A 147 17.85 26.86 17.39
CA GLY A 147 17.98 25.93 16.29
C GLY A 147 17.13 26.25 15.08
N TYR A 148 17.27 25.43 14.06
CA TYR A 148 16.39 25.43 12.90
C TYR A 148 15.23 24.47 13.13
N TRP A 149 13.99 24.98 13.02
CA TRP A 149 12.80 24.23 13.42
C TRP A 149 11.93 23.89 12.21
N ARG A 150 11.13 22.82 12.33
CA ARG A 150 10.15 22.42 11.29
C ARG A 150 8.98 23.35 11.17
N TYR A 151 8.70 24.10 12.27
CA TYR A 151 7.47 24.90 12.42
C TYR A 151 7.82 26.37 12.63
N SER A 152 6.91 27.26 12.28
CA SER A 152 7.00 28.67 12.72
C SER A 152 6.91 28.75 14.24
N LYS A 153 7.33 29.89 14.80
CA LYS A 153 7.34 30.07 16.26
C LYS A 153 5.93 29.97 16.87
N GLU A 154 4.92 30.46 16.15
CA GLU A 154 3.51 30.42 16.54
C GLU A 154 2.99 28.97 16.55
N THR A 155 3.30 28.20 15.50
CA THR A 155 2.92 26.80 15.42
C THR A 155 3.64 25.96 16.48
N MET A 156 4.91 26.26 16.75
CA MET A 156 5.69 25.59 17.78
C MET A 156 5.08 25.84 19.17
N GLN A 157 4.68 27.09 19.46
CA GLN A 157 4.02 27.45 20.71
C GLN A 157 2.68 26.70 20.86
N SER A 158 1.86 26.73 19.81
CA SER A 158 0.57 26.02 19.83
C SER A 158 0.73 24.51 20.10
N LYS A 159 1.73 23.88 19.51
CA LYS A 159 2.02 22.44 19.75
C LYS A 159 2.53 22.19 21.17
N TYR A 160 3.33 23.10 21.70
CA TYR A 160 3.81 23.02 23.08
C TYR A 160 2.64 23.14 24.08
N ASP A 161 1.75 24.09 23.85
CA ASP A 161 0.56 24.28 24.69
C ASP A 161 -0.40 23.09 24.70
N GLN A 162 -0.39 22.31 23.58
CA GLN A 162 -1.11 21.03 23.44
C GLN A 162 -0.36 19.84 24.06
N GLY A 163 0.83 20.04 24.61
CA GLY A 163 1.64 18.96 25.18
C GLY A 163 2.29 18.03 24.16
N LEU A 164 2.34 18.45 22.86
CA LEU A 164 2.92 17.67 21.77
C LEU A 164 4.43 17.91 21.60
N ILE A 165 5.02 18.85 22.33
CA ILE A 165 6.44 19.12 22.33
C ILE A 165 6.95 19.05 23.75
N VAL A 166 8.00 18.28 23.98
CA VAL A 166 8.64 18.12 25.27
C VAL A 166 10.14 18.47 25.18
N ARG A 167 10.66 19.01 26.27
CA ARG A 167 12.09 19.24 26.41
C ARG A 167 12.73 18.00 27.00
N THR A 168 13.75 17.48 26.33
CA THR A 168 14.56 16.34 26.78
C THR A 168 16.03 16.77 26.92
N PRO A 169 16.90 15.97 27.55
CA PRO A 169 18.33 16.24 27.59
C PRO A 169 18.95 16.38 26.19
N ASN A 170 18.36 15.77 25.18
CA ASN A 170 18.83 15.77 23.79
C ASN A 170 18.19 16.86 22.92
N GLY A 171 17.45 17.80 23.50
CA GLY A 171 16.79 18.90 22.80
C GLY A 171 15.26 18.83 22.88
N LEU A 172 14.60 19.43 21.89
CA LEU A 172 13.14 19.42 21.79
C LEU A 172 12.67 18.25 20.91
N GLN A 173 11.64 17.56 21.38
CA GLN A 173 11.04 16.42 20.70
C GLN A 173 9.52 16.48 20.73
#